data_d5c60d60ee38280fe6056d437dc2bf52
#
_entry.id   d5c60d60ee38280fe6056d437dc2bf52
#
_cell.length_a   1.000
_cell.length_b   1.000
_cell.length_c   1.000
_cell.angle_alpha   90.00
_cell.angle_beta   90.00
_cell.angle_gamma   90.00
#
_symmetry.space_group_name_H-M   'P 1'
#
loop_
_entity.id
_entity.type
_entity.pdbx_description
1 polymer ?
#
loop_
_entity_poly.entity_id
_entity_poly.type
_entity_poly.pdbx_seq_one_letter_code
_entity_poly.pdbx_strand_id
1 'polypeptide(L)'
;MQMLMALDAAARHGSYSAAAAELGLTHGAISHQIRDLEAQLAIPLFRRDGRSMVPTREAVTLLAQVRQALGTLHQAFPGRRAAASGRVIVGIHPSLANCWLIPRIGDFIEANPKVTIEIRSTADLGDFLAPGIDIAIRYGLGTWPNVASERIGDERQFPIAAADYRQRLEIETPSDLSRCTLLRHAWQPWTPWLRAARVRLQEPETAFVMSDTSMLVEAAAAGLGVALVRERFVTNAVAMGRVVRLFDVALPDTNGYYLASRPGEELSQACVEFRAWLRKEMELEP
;
A
#
# COMPACT_ATOMS: atom_id res chain seq x y z
N MET A 1 -8.56 27.61 11.29
CA MET A 1 -8.04 26.31 11.69
C MET A 1 -9.12 25.45 12.36
N GLN A 2 -9.74 25.90 13.46
CA GLN A 2 -10.75 25.12 14.21
C GLN A 2 -11.92 24.66 13.33
N MET A 3 -12.46 25.51 12.45
CA MET A 3 -13.54 25.14 11.51
C MET A 3 -13.14 24.00 10.57
N LEU A 4 -11.88 23.94 10.10
CA LEU A 4 -11.40 22.87 9.24
C LEU A 4 -11.23 21.54 10.00
N MET A 5 -10.79 21.61 11.26
CA MET A 5 -10.74 20.43 12.14
C MET A 5 -12.16 19.92 12.45
N ALA A 6 -13.11 20.82 12.70
CA ALA A 6 -14.50 20.48 12.91
C ALA A 6 -15.12 19.81 11.67
N LEU A 7 -14.83 20.33 10.48
CA LEU A 7 -15.25 19.75 9.20
C LEU A 7 -14.74 18.32 9.03
N ASP A 8 -13.44 18.08 9.25
CA ASP A 8 -12.85 16.75 9.10
C ASP A 8 -13.40 15.76 10.12
N ALA A 9 -13.47 16.15 11.39
CA ALA A 9 -14.03 15.29 12.45
C ALA A 9 -15.51 14.96 12.20
N ALA A 10 -16.33 15.96 11.81
CA ALA A 10 -17.74 15.75 11.48
C ALA A 10 -17.93 14.79 10.29
N ALA A 11 -17.08 14.90 9.28
CA ALA A 11 -17.11 14.03 8.10
C ALA A 11 -16.71 12.58 8.41
N ARG A 12 -15.70 12.37 9.27
CA ARG A 12 -15.26 11.03 9.71
C ARG A 12 -16.30 10.31 10.55
N HIS A 13 -16.92 11.03 11.46
CA HIS A 13 -17.88 10.44 12.40
C HIS A 13 -19.32 10.39 11.89
N GLY A 14 -19.66 11.16 10.85
CA GLY A 14 -21.03 11.31 10.39
C GLY A 14 -21.97 11.89 11.47
N SER A 15 -21.40 12.53 12.52
CA SER A 15 -22.10 13.00 13.69
C SER A 15 -21.38 14.19 14.35
N TYR A 16 -22.10 15.28 14.56
CA TYR A 16 -21.55 16.46 15.27
C TYR A 16 -21.27 16.18 16.74
N SER A 17 -22.07 15.31 17.38
CA SER A 17 -21.84 14.92 18.77
C SER A 17 -20.56 14.12 18.94
N ALA A 18 -20.30 13.16 18.03
CA ALA A 18 -19.08 12.38 18.06
C ALA A 18 -17.84 13.21 17.71
N ALA A 19 -17.95 14.13 16.74
CA ALA A 19 -16.90 15.09 16.41
C ALA A 19 -16.59 16.02 17.61
N ALA A 20 -17.62 16.45 18.32
CA ALA A 20 -17.48 17.28 19.53
C ALA A 20 -16.71 16.53 20.64
N ALA A 21 -17.04 15.25 20.87
CA ALA A 21 -16.34 14.42 21.84
C ALA A 21 -14.84 14.25 21.48
N GLU A 22 -14.52 14.06 20.21
CA GLU A 22 -13.13 13.93 19.75
C GLU A 22 -12.32 15.23 19.96
N LEU A 23 -12.93 16.37 19.64
CA LEU A 23 -12.24 17.65 19.69
C LEU A 23 -12.30 18.35 21.06
N GLY A 24 -12.93 17.74 22.07
CA GLY A 24 -13.11 18.33 23.39
C GLY A 24 -14.01 19.58 23.35
N LEU A 25 -14.99 19.61 22.44
CA LEU A 25 -15.92 20.72 22.24
C LEU A 25 -17.38 20.32 22.55
N THR A 26 -18.28 21.27 22.51
CA THR A 26 -19.72 21.02 22.60
C THR A 26 -20.30 20.80 21.19
N HIS A 27 -21.43 20.05 21.10
CA HIS A 27 -22.18 19.89 19.85
C HIS A 27 -22.53 21.23 19.21
N GLY A 28 -22.93 22.23 20.03
CA GLY A 28 -23.24 23.59 19.56
C GLY A 28 -22.04 24.29 18.92
N ALA A 29 -20.84 24.10 19.49
CA ALA A 29 -19.62 24.69 18.97
C ALA A 29 -19.27 24.10 17.58
N ILE A 30 -19.34 22.77 17.42
CA ILE A 30 -19.15 22.12 16.11
C ILE A 30 -20.18 22.61 15.09
N SER A 31 -21.45 22.64 15.46
CA SER A 31 -22.54 23.10 14.57
C SER A 31 -22.34 24.56 14.14
N HIS A 32 -21.85 25.42 15.04
CA HIS A 32 -21.55 26.82 14.73
C HIS A 32 -20.36 26.94 13.77
N GLN A 33 -19.27 26.24 14.05
CA GLN A 33 -18.07 26.23 13.20
C GLN A 33 -18.35 25.74 11.78
N ILE A 34 -19.20 24.71 11.63
CA ILE A 34 -19.60 24.22 10.31
C ILE A 34 -20.46 25.25 9.60
N ARG A 35 -21.47 25.84 10.25
CA ARG A 35 -22.30 26.89 9.64
C ARG A 35 -21.50 28.12 9.21
N ASP A 36 -20.56 28.55 10.04
CA ASP A 36 -19.68 29.67 9.69
C ASP A 36 -18.85 29.37 8.44
N LEU A 37 -18.33 28.13 8.34
CA LEU A 37 -17.57 27.68 7.18
C LEU A 37 -18.47 27.61 5.91
N GLU A 38 -19.68 27.08 6.03
CA GLU A 38 -20.69 27.05 4.95
C GLU A 38 -21.05 28.47 4.50
N ALA A 39 -21.21 29.40 5.43
CA ALA A 39 -21.49 30.80 5.13
C ALA A 39 -20.31 31.49 4.42
N GLN A 40 -19.07 31.24 4.83
CA GLN A 40 -17.87 31.80 4.18
C GLN A 40 -17.67 31.27 2.77
N LEU A 41 -18.00 29.99 2.54
CA LEU A 41 -17.82 29.34 1.25
C LEU A 41 -19.05 29.48 0.34
N ALA A 42 -20.19 29.93 0.89
CA ALA A 42 -21.49 30.00 0.23
C ALA A 42 -21.96 28.66 -0.36
N ILE A 43 -21.57 27.52 0.26
CA ILE A 43 -21.95 26.17 -0.15
C ILE A 43 -22.33 25.34 1.08
N PRO A 44 -23.34 24.46 1.01
CA PRO A 44 -23.60 23.48 2.05
C PRO A 44 -22.52 22.40 2.06
N LEU A 45 -21.99 22.07 3.23
CA LEU A 45 -20.95 21.04 3.38
C LEU A 45 -21.53 19.71 3.85
N PHE A 46 -22.68 19.73 4.54
CA PHE A 46 -23.35 18.53 5.00
C PHE A 46 -24.82 18.50 4.59
N ARG A 47 -25.30 17.31 4.33
CA ARG A 47 -26.74 17.02 4.23
C ARG A 47 -27.13 15.98 5.30
N ARG A 48 -28.35 16.04 5.74
CA ARG A 48 -28.90 15.07 6.68
C ARG A 48 -29.39 13.83 5.94
N ASP A 49 -28.97 12.67 6.37
CA ASP A 49 -29.43 11.38 5.85
C ASP A 49 -29.86 10.52 7.04
N GLY A 50 -31.18 10.53 7.34
CA GLY A 50 -31.72 9.93 8.56
C GLY A 50 -31.14 10.54 9.84
N ARG A 51 -30.38 9.75 10.58
CA ARG A 51 -29.68 10.18 11.81
C ARG A 51 -28.25 10.63 11.60
N SER A 52 -27.71 10.47 10.40
CA SER A 52 -26.32 10.77 10.06
C SER A 52 -26.18 12.08 9.31
N MET A 53 -25.02 12.73 9.47
CA MET A 53 -24.58 13.88 8.68
C MET A 53 -23.63 13.38 7.60
N VAL A 54 -24.01 13.52 6.34
CA VAL A 54 -23.24 13.04 5.19
C VAL A 54 -22.63 14.23 4.44
N PRO A 55 -21.33 14.24 4.13
CA PRO A 55 -20.73 15.31 3.33
C PRO A 55 -21.40 15.44 1.95
N THR A 56 -21.55 16.68 1.49
CA THR A 56 -21.96 16.96 0.10
C THR A 56 -20.81 16.63 -0.87
N ARG A 57 -21.08 16.65 -2.18
CA ARG A 57 -20.06 16.42 -3.19
C ARG A 57 -18.95 17.49 -3.12
N GLU A 58 -19.34 18.72 -2.90
CA GLU A 58 -18.45 19.87 -2.74
C GLU A 58 -17.59 19.71 -1.49
N ALA A 59 -18.20 19.25 -0.38
CA ALA A 59 -17.48 18.96 0.86
C ALA A 59 -16.45 17.83 0.70
N VAL A 60 -16.73 16.79 -0.07
CA VAL A 60 -15.78 15.68 -0.33
C VAL A 60 -14.52 16.21 -1.02
N THR A 61 -14.67 17.08 -2.02
CA THR A 61 -13.54 17.70 -2.72
C THR A 61 -12.72 18.60 -1.78
N LEU A 62 -13.41 19.43 -0.98
CA LEU A 62 -12.78 20.30 0.01
C LEU A 62 -12.05 19.50 1.10
N LEU A 63 -12.65 18.41 1.59
CA LEU A 63 -12.07 17.55 2.61
C LEU A 63 -10.74 16.94 2.20
N ALA A 64 -10.56 16.56 0.94
CA ALA A 64 -9.28 16.07 0.45
C ALA A 64 -8.17 17.13 0.62
N GLN A 65 -8.45 18.37 0.23
CA GLN A 65 -7.51 19.49 0.38
C GLN A 65 -7.28 19.86 1.84
N VAL A 66 -8.34 19.90 2.65
CA VAL A 66 -8.26 20.18 4.09
C VAL A 66 -7.41 19.14 4.81
N ARG A 67 -7.59 17.86 4.54
CA ARG A 67 -6.77 16.77 5.11
C ARG A 67 -5.31 16.90 4.73
N GLN A 68 -5.01 17.23 3.48
CA GLN A 68 -3.64 17.50 3.03
C GLN A 68 -3.03 18.70 3.78
N ALA A 69 -3.76 19.82 3.90
CA ALA A 69 -3.29 21.01 4.61
C ALA A 69 -3.09 20.77 6.11
N LEU A 70 -4.06 20.11 6.78
CA LEU A 70 -3.94 19.72 8.19
C LEU A 70 -2.76 18.78 8.40
N GLY A 71 -2.53 17.86 7.46
CA GLY A 71 -1.37 16.99 7.45
C GLY A 71 -0.05 17.77 7.41
N THR A 72 0.07 18.74 6.50
CA THR A 72 1.25 19.60 6.39
C THR A 72 1.49 20.39 7.68
N LEU A 73 0.44 20.90 8.31
CA LEU A 73 0.54 21.60 9.58
C LEU A 73 0.96 20.69 10.75
N HIS A 74 0.43 19.46 10.80
CA HIS A 74 0.88 18.47 11.79
C HIS A 74 2.37 18.10 11.60
N GLN A 75 2.87 18.16 10.36
CA GLN A 75 4.30 17.97 10.06
C GLN A 75 5.16 19.13 10.57
N ALA A 76 4.64 20.37 10.49
CA ALA A 76 5.36 21.57 10.97
C ALA A 76 5.44 21.65 12.49
N PHE A 77 4.58 20.93 13.22
CA PHE A 77 4.56 20.83 14.67
C PHE A 77 4.73 19.37 15.10
N PRO A 78 5.94 18.79 15.04
CA PRO A 78 6.18 17.43 15.52
C PRO A 78 5.92 17.40 17.02
N GLY A 79 4.67 17.15 17.37
CA GLY A 79 4.27 16.98 18.77
C GLY A 79 4.86 15.67 19.28
N ARG A 80 5.39 15.68 20.49
CA ARG A 80 5.87 14.65 21.43
C ARG A 80 5.34 13.18 21.30
N ARG A 81 4.79 12.79 20.15
CA ARG A 81 4.18 11.46 19.93
C ARG A 81 5.18 10.33 19.69
N ALA A 82 6.37 10.63 19.13
CA ALA A 82 7.30 9.60 18.71
C ALA A 82 8.04 8.90 19.86
N ALA A 83 8.30 9.59 20.96
CA ALA A 83 9.25 9.07 21.98
C ALA A 83 8.61 8.12 23.02
N ALA A 84 7.30 8.00 23.13
CA ALA A 84 6.66 7.31 24.26
C ALA A 84 5.64 6.21 23.88
N SER A 85 5.29 6.02 22.62
CA SER A 85 4.33 4.98 22.25
C SER A 85 5.04 3.81 21.58
N GLY A 86 4.88 2.62 22.10
CA GLY A 86 5.29 1.38 21.42
C GLY A 86 4.44 1.09 20.17
N ARG A 87 3.97 2.11 19.45
CA ARG A 87 3.17 2.01 18.21
C ARG A 87 4.00 2.44 17.02
N VAL A 88 3.94 1.66 15.94
CA VAL A 88 4.55 1.95 14.65
C VAL A 88 3.46 1.91 13.57
N ILE A 89 3.33 2.99 12.81
CA ILE A 89 2.39 3.07 11.69
C ILE A 89 3.15 2.94 10.39
N VAL A 90 2.85 1.86 9.67
CA VAL A 90 3.56 1.45 8.45
C VAL A 90 2.71 1.71 7.22
N GLY A 91 3.21 2.55 6.32
CA GLY A 91 2.64 2.73 4.98
C GLY A 91 3.18 1.68 4.01
N ILE A 92 2.30 0.95 3.32
CA ILE A 92 2.71 -0.12 2.41
C ILE A 92 1.69 -0.32 1.29
N HIS A 93 2.14 -0.76 0.12
CA HIS A 93 1.23 -1.14 -0.96
C HIS A 93 0.42 -2.41 -0.59
N PRO A 94 -0.89 -2.47 -0.87
CA PRO A 94 -1.74 -3.60 -0.49
C PRO A 94 -1.18 -4.97 -0.87
N SER A 95 -0.73 -5.14 -2.12
CA SER A 95 -0.16 -6.42 -2.58
C SER A 95 1.07 -6.83 -1.79
N LEU A 96 1.98 -5.89 -1.49
CA LEU A 96 3.18 -6.19 -0.72
C LEU A 96 2.83 -6.52 0.74
N ALA A 97 1.84 -5.83 1.32
CA ALA A 97 1.34 -6.17 2.64
C ALA A 97 0.82 -7.61 2.67
N ASN A 98 -0.07 -7.97 1.74
CA ASN A 98 -0.73 -9.28 1.73
C ASN A 98 0.23 -10.43 1.40
N CYS A 99 1.09 -10.24 0.39
CA CYS A 99 1.91 -11.33 -0.12
C CYS A 99 3.22 -11.50 0.63
N TRP A 100 3.76 -10.42 1.22
CA TRP A 100 5.09 -10.45 1.82
C TRP A 100 5.11 -10.14 3.31
N LEU A 101 4.54 -9.00 3.75
CA LEU A 101 4.66 -8.54 5.14
C LEU A 101 3.83 -9.39 6.11
N ILE A 102 2.53 -9.58 5.82
CA ILE A 102 1.60 -10.30 6.71
C ILE A 102 2.06 -11.74 6.99
N PRO A 103 2.56 -12.53 6.02
CA PRO A 103 3.06 -13.87 6.29
C PRO A 103 4.27 -13.96 7.23
N ARG A 104 4.99 -12.84 7.45
CA ARG A 104 6.26 -12.78 8.21
C ARG A 104 6.18 -12.02 9.52
N ILE A 105 5.25 -11.08 9.63
CA ILE A 105 5.20 -10.13 10.76
C ILE A 105 4.98 -10.80 12.12
N GLY A 106 4.51 -12.05 12.13
CA GLY A 106 4.28 -12.84 13.35
C GLY A 106 5.52 -12.88 14.25
N ASP A 107 6.67 -13.19 13.67
CA ASP A 107 7.95 -13.29 14.41
C ASP A 107 8.34 -11.98 15.08
N PHE A 108 8.09 -10.84 14.39
CA PHE A 108 8.33 -9.53 14.99
C PHE A 108 7.40 -9.24 16.16
N ILE A 109 6.10 -9.55 16.02
CA ILE A 109 5.09 -9.31 17.05
C ILE A 109 5.39 -10.17 18.29
N GLU A 110 5.77 -11.43 18.12
CA GLU A 110 6.14 -12.32 19.22
C GLU A 110 7.38 -11.85 19.96
N ALA A 111 8.40 -11.38 19.23
CA ALA A 111 9.63 -10.84 19.81
C ALA A 111 9.43 -9.47 20.51
N ASN A 112 8.38 -8.72 20.13
CA ASN A 112 8.14 -7.35 20.60
C ASN A 112 6.72 -7.15 21.13
N PRO A 113 6.29 -7.85 22.21
CA PRO A 113 4.88 -7.87 22.65
C PRO A 113 4.34 -6.52 23.15
N LYS A 114 5.21 -5.54 23.37
CA LYS A 114 4.82 -4.16 23.76
C LYS A 114 4.68 -3.23 22.57
N VAL A 115 5.02 -3.68 21.36
CA VAL A 115 4.92 -2.89 20.13
C VAL A 115 3.61 -3.18 19.42
N THR A 116 2.90 -2.14 19.04
CA THR A 116 1.70 -2.22 18.21
C THR A 116 2.05 -1.80 16.79
N ILE A 117 1.89 -2.69 15.83
CA ILE A 117 2.04 -2.37 14.41
C ILE A 117 0.67 -2.05 13.81
N GLU A 118 0.55 -0.87 13.22
CA GLU A 118 -0.61 -0.48 12.41
C GLU A 118 -0.20 -0.41 10.96
N ILE A 119 -0.81 -1.25 10.11
CA ILE A 119 -0.56 -1.27 8.68
C ILE A 119 -1.60 -0.38 8.00
N ARG A 120 -1.13 0.64 7.28
CA ARG A 120 -1.95 1.47 6.39
C ARG A 120 -1.59 1.18 4.95
N SER A 121 -2.48 0.48 4.25
CA SER A 121 -2.26 0.20 2.84
C SER A 121 -2.73 1.38 1.99
N THR A 122 -1.86 1.84 1.08
CA THR A 122 -2.19 2.85 0.07
C THR A 122 -1.54 2.48 -1.25
N ALA A 123 -2.34 2.53 -2.31
CA ALA A 123 -1.87 2.36 -3.68
C ALA A 123 -1.38 3.69 -4.29
N ASP A 124 -1.70 4.82 -3.66
CA ASP A 124 -1.30 6.14 -4.14
C ASP A 124 0.16 6.44 -3.80
N LEU A 125 0.95 6.75 -4.83
CA LEU A 125 2.37 7.09 -4.70
C LEU A 125 2.58 8.45 -4.00
N GLY A 126 1.58 9.34 -4.02
CA GLY A 126 1.64 10.65 -3.38
C GLY A 126 1.48 10.62 -1.85
N ASP A 127 0.75 9.64 -1.33
CA ASP A 127 0.30 9.61 0.07
C ASP A 127 1.10 8.69 1.00
N PHE A 128 2.24 8.17 0.56
CA PHE A 128 2.98 7.17 1.35
C PHE A 128 3.61 7.70 2.64
N LEU A 129 3.78 9.01 2.76
CA LEU A 129 4.10 9.70 4.01
C LEU A 129 2.92 10.56 4.48
N ALA A 130 1.70 10.08 4.25
CA ALA A 130 0.50 10.71 4.78
C ALA A 130 0.64 10.94 6.29
N PRO A 131 -0.07 11.93 6.85
CA PRO A 131 0.02 12.25 8.27
C PRO A 131 -0.16 11.03 9.16
N GLY A 132 0.81 10.82 10.06
CA GLY A 132 0.81 9.73 11.02
C GLY A 132 1.39 8.42 10.50
N ILE A 133 1.98 8.36 9.30
CA ILE A 133 2.84 7.23 8.90
C ILE A 133 4.26 7.52 9.41
N ASP A 134 4.82 6.58 10.16
CA ASP A 134 6.18 6.68 10.72
C ASP A 134 7.23 6.19 9.71
N ILE A 135 6.92 5.11 9.01
CA ILE A 135 7.79 4.51 8.00
C ILE A 135 6.94 3.92 6.86
N ALA A 136 7.43 4.01 5.64
CA ALA A 136 6.76 3.38 4.50
C ALA A 136 7.70 2.39 3.79
N ILE A 137 7.12 1.27 3.32
CA ILE A 137 7.81 0.33 2.44
C ILE A 137 7.38 0.64 1.01
N ARG A 138 8.33 1.01 0.16
CA ARG A 138 8.07 1.47 -1.20
C ARG A 138 8.87 0.69 -2.22
N TYR A 139 8.27 0.54 -3.40
CA TYR A 139 8.91 0.00 -4.58
C TYR A 139 9.07 1.08 -5.63
N GLY A 140 10.27 1.20 -6.19
CA GLY A 140 10.58 2.20 -7.22
C GLY A 140 12.08 2.47 -7.36
N LEU A 141 12.41 3.64 -7.91
CA LEU A 141 13.80 4.07 -8.14
C LEU A 141 14.50 4.64 -6.88
N GLY A 142 13.75 4.88 -5.79
CA GLY A 142 14.31 5.43 -4.55
C GLY A 142 14.48 6.95 -4.53
N THR A 143 14.12 7.65 -5.59
CA THR A 143 14.29 9.10 -5.74
C THR A 143 12.96 9.83 -5.60
N TRP A 144 12.49 10.02 -4.37
CA TRP A 144 11.27 10.78 -4.08
C TRP A 144 11.61 12.13 -3.46
N PRO A 145 10.98 13.23 -3.91
CA PRO A 145 11.21 14.56 -3.32
C PRO A 145 10.82 14.59 -1.85
N ASN A 146 11.65 15.23 -1.02
CA ASN A 146 11.41 15.42 0.42
C ASN A 146 11.21 14.12 1.21
N VAL A 147 11.87 13.05 0.82
CA VAL A 147 11.82 11.73 1.46
C VAL A 147 13.24 11.24 1.73
N ALA A 148 13.50 10.79 2.94
CA ALA A 148 14.67 9.98 3.25
C ALA A 148 14.37 8.54 2.85
N SER A 149 15.09 8.01 1.86
CA SER A 149 14.88 6.66 1.35
C SER A 149 16.14 5.83 1.50
N GLU A 150 15.98 4.59 1.91
CA GLU A 150 17.03 3.60 2.08
C GLU A 150 16.66 2.35 1.31
N ARG A 151 17.52 1.91 0.39
CA ARG A 151 17.31 0.66 -0.35
C ARG A 151 17.47 -0.53 0.59
N ILE A 152 16.50 -1.44 0.59
CA ILE A 152 16.47 -2.62 1.44
C ILE A 152 16.35 -3.93 0.65
N GLY A 153 16.13 -3.89 -0.66
CA GLY A 153 16.08 -5.10 -1.47
C GLY A 153 15.97 -4.84 -2.95
N ASP A 154 16.44 -5.81 -3.71
CA ASP A 154 16.29 -5.90 -5.15
C ASP A 154 15.06 -6.71 -5.51
N GLU A 155 14.73 -6.73 -6.80
CA GLU A 155 13.58 -7.48 -7.28
C GLU A 155 13.89 -8.13 -8.64
N ARG A 156 13.24 -9.25 -8.88
CA ARG A 156 13.25 -9.94 -10.18
C ARG A 156 11.88 -10.51 -10.49
N GLN A 157 11.65 -10.74 -11.77
CA GLN A 157 10.36 -11.16 -12.30
C GLN A 157 10.50 -12.49 -13.02
N PHE A 158 9.54 -13.38 -12.81
CA PHE A 158 9.45 -14.67 -13.51
C PHE A 158 8.00 -15.15 -13.62
N PRO A 159 7.71 -16.05 -14.58
CA PRO A 159 6.38 -16.64 -14.73
C PRO A 159 6.08 -17.68 -13.67
N ILE A 160 4.83 -17.69 -13.21
CA ILE A 160 4.25 -18.70 -12.33
C ILE A 160 2.94 -19.25 -12.88
N ALA A 161 2.57 -20.44 -12.46
CA ALA A 161 1.25 -21.03 -12.67
C ALA A 161 0.92 -22.01 -11.54
N ALA A 162 -0.34 -22.47 -11.46
CA ALA A 162 -0.67 -23.61 -10.64
C ALA A 162 0.02 -24.89 -11.17
N ALA A 163 0.38 -25.83 -10.29
CA ALA A 163 1.09 -27.04 -10.66
C ALA A 163 0.29 -27.92 -11.64
N ASP A 164 -1.01 -28.03 -11.44
CA ASP A 164 -1.92 -28.77 -12.32
C ASP A 164 -2.08 -28.09 -13.69
N TYR A 165 -2.08 -26.76 -13.76
CA TYR A 165 -2.08 -26.02 -15.01
C TYR A 165 -0.80 -26.29 -15.81
N ARG A 166 0.38 -26.26 -15.15
CA ARG A 166 1.66 -26.62 -15.75
C ARG A 166 1.65 -28.04 -16.31
N GLN A 167 1.18 -28.99 -15.50
CA GLN A 167 1.15 -30.40 -15.88
C GLN A 167 0.19 -30.66 -17.04
N ARG A 168 -1.04 -30.11 -16.98
CA ARG A 168 -2.06 -30.30 -18.02
C ARG A 168 -1.63 -29.78 -19.39
N LEU A 169 -0.87 -28.68 -19.42
CA LEU A 169 -0.37 -28.10 -20.67
C LEU A 169 1.08 -28.48 -20.97
N GLU A 170 1.69 -29.37 -20.19
CA GLU A 170 3.07 -29.87 -20.39
C GLU A 170 4.04 -28.68 -20.62
N ILE A 171 4.02 -27.69 -19.70
CA ILE A 171 4.85 -26.49 -19.81
C ILE A 171 6.25 -26.82 -19.30
N GLU A 172 7.23 -26.96 -20.20
CA GLU A 172 8.61 -27.31 -19.89
C GLU A 172 9.58 -26.17 -20.29
N THR A 173 9.30 -25.47 -21.38
CA THR A 173 10.16 -24.42 -21.94
C THR A 173 9.42 -23.10 -22.08
N PRO A 174 10.12 -21.96 -22.11
CA PRO A 174 9.48 -20.66 -22.32
C PRO A 174 8.66 -20.56 -23.62
N SER A 175 8.99 -21.35 -24.66
CA SER A 175 8.24 -21.37 -25.92
C SER A 175 6.83 -21.95 -25.78
N ASP A 176 6.60 -22.76 -24.75
CA ASP A 176 5.29 -23.36 -24.45
C ASP A 176 4.27 -22.32 -24.01
N LEU A 177 4.70 -21.12 -23.64
CA LEU A 177 3.80 -20.00 -23.32
C LEU A 177 2.90 -19.61 -24.50
N SER A 178 3.26 -19.96 -25.74
CA SER A 178 2.43 -19.71 -26.92
C SER A 178 1.06 -20.40 -26.89
N ARG A 179 0.92 -21.48 -26.12
CA ARG A 179 -0.34 -22.23 -25.94
C ARG A 179 -1.02 -21.97 -24.59
N CYS A 180 -0.46 -21.03 -23.79
CA CYS A 180 -0.97 -20.70 -22.47
C CYS A 180 -1.80 -19.42 -22.49
N THR A 181 -2.74 -19.32 -21.56
CA THR A 181 -3.37 -18.05 -21.24
C THR A 181 -2.37 -17.22 -20.42
N LEU A 182 -1.90 -16.10 -20.96
CA LEU A 182 -1.02 -15.18 -20.24
C LEU A 182 -1.87 -14.11 -19.54
N LEU A 183 -1.79 -14.10 -18.21
CA LEU A 183 -2.47 -13.10 -17.38
C LEU A 183 -1.73 -11.77 -17.43
N ARG A 184 -2.46 -10.66 -17.57
CA ARG A 184 -1.87 -9.33 -17.71
C ARG A 184 -1.98 -8.49 -16.47
N HIS A 185 -0.87 -7.83 -16.13
CA HIS A 185 -0.86 -6.69 -15.22
C HIS A 185 -0.98 -5.38 -16.02
N ALA A 186 -1.72 -4.39 -15.47
CA ALA A 186 -1.97 -3.13 -16.16
C ALA A 186 -0.68 -2.34 -16.49
N TRP A 187 0.37 -2.47 -15.66
CA TRP A 187 1.62 -1.70 -15.78
C TRP A 187 2.88 -2.54 -15.88
N GLN A 188 2.75 -3.87 -15.91
CA GLN A 188 3.89 -4.79 -16.01
C GLN A 188 3.76 -5.62 -17.27
N PRO A 189 4.38 -5.22 -18.40
CA PRO A 189 4.27 -5.95 -19.67
C PRO A 189 5.09 -7.23 -19.67
N TRP A 190 4.64 -8.20 -20.44
CA TRP A 190 5.37 -9.46 -20.70
C TRP A 190 6.59 -9.29 -21.61
N THR A 191 6.55 -8.32 -22.52
CA THR A 191 7.56 -8.13 -23.58
C THR A 191 9.01 -8.12 -23.07
N PRO A 192 9.39 -7.45 -21.97
CA PRO A 192 10.76 -7.49 -21.47
C PRO A 192 11.21 -8.90 -21.08
N TRP A 193 10.36 -9.65 -20.38
CA TRP A 193 10.67 -11.01 -19.96
C TRP A 193 10.74 -11.97 -21.16
N LEU A 194 9.79 -11.87 -22.09
CA LEU A 194 9.78 -12.68 -23.32
C LEU A 194 11.07 -12.51 -24.13
N ARG A 195 11.58 -11.27 -24.23
CA ARG A 195 12.88 -10.98 -24.86
C ARG A 195 14.04 -11.65 -24.13
N ALA A 196 14.08 -11.53 -22.80
CA ALA A 196 15.12 -12.15 -21.97
C ALA A 196 15.09 -13.70 -22.10
N ALA A 197 13.92 -14.28 -22.19
CA ALA A 197 13.70 -15.71 -22.40
C ALA A 197 13.89 -16.15 -23.87
N ARG A 198 14.17 -15.20 -24.79
CA ARG A 198 14.32 -15.45 -26.26
C ARG A 198 13.07 -16.06 -26.90
N VAL A 199 11.90 -15.71 -26.40
CA VAL A 199 10.61 -16.17 -26.94
C VAL A 199 10.05 -15.13 -27.90
N ARG A 200 9.67 -15.55 -29.10
CA ARG A 200 9.02 -14.73 -30.11
C ARG A 200 7.49 -14.79 -29.93
N LEU A 201 6.99 -14.16 -28.90
CA LEU A 201 5.57 -14.01 -28.62
C LEU A 201 5.25 -12.52 -28.50
N GLN A 202 4.10 -12.12 -29.00
CA GLN A 202 3.62 -10.74 -28.84
C GLN A 202 3.02 -10.57 -27.44
N GLU A 203 2.95 -9.32 -27.00
CA GLU A 203 2.22 -8.96 -25.79
C GLU A 203 0.78 -9.50 -25.90
N PRO A 204 0.31 -10.27 -24.92
CA PRO A 204 -1.00 -10.90 -25.04
C PRO A 204 -2.13 -9.85 -25.08
N GLU A 205 -2.99 -9.97 -26.08
CA GLU A 205 -4.27 -9.30 -26.08
C GLU A 205 -5.24 -10.16 -25.25
N THR A 206 -5.63 -9.68 -24.09
CA THR A 206 -6.55 -10.38 -23.21
C THR A 206 -7.63 -9.45 -22.71
N ALA A 207 -8.83 -9.98 -22.53
CA ALA A 207 -9.94 -9.27 -21.91
C ALA A 207 -9.81 -9.14 -20.39
N PHE A 208 -8.82 -9.83 -19.78
CA PHE A 208 -8.63 -9.86 -18.33
C PHE A 208 -7.30 -9.23 -17.92
N VAL A 209 -7.38 -7.99 -17.43
CA VAL A 209 -6.24 -7.18 -17.00
C VAL A 209 -6.43 -6.84 -15.53
N MET A 210 -5.42 -7.07 -14.73
CA MET A 210 -5.41 -6.79 -13.29
C MET A 210 -4.45 -5.65 -12.96
N SER A 211 -4.80 -4.81 -12.01
CA SER A 211 -3.96 -3.69 -11.55
C SER A 211 -3.20 -3.97 -10.26
N ASP A 212 -3.36 -5.16 -9.71
CA ASP A 212 -2.76 -5.57 -8.44
C ASP A 212 -2.10 -6.94 -8.58
N THR A 213 -0.83 -7.05 -8.14
CA THR A 213 -0.05 -8.30 -8.27
C THR A 213 -0.61 -9.44 -7.44
N SER A 214 -1.27 -9.15 -6.29
CA SER A 214 -1.88 -10.22 -5.49
C SER A 214 -3.03 -10.88 -6.22
N MET A 215 -3.80 -10.13 -7.03
CA MET A 215 -4.84 -10.70 -7.89
C MET A 215 -4.25 -11.62 -8.97
N LEU A 216 -3.08 -11.27 -9.54
CA LEU A 216 -2.39 -12.14 -10.51
C LEU A 216 -1.95 -13.45 -9.86
N VAL A 217 -1.40 -13.40 -8.64
CA VAL A 217 -1.01 -14.60 -7.90
C VAL A 217 -2.21 -15.48 -7.63
N GLU A 218 -3.33 -14.93 -7.18
CA GLU A 218 -4.56 -15.67 -6.95
C GLU A 218 -5.14 -16.27 -8.25
N ALA A 219 -5.13 -15.50 -9.34
CA ALA A 219 -5.60 -15.99 -10.64
C ALA A 219 -4.74 -17.16 -11.17
N ALA A 220 -3.41 -17.06 -11.01
CA ALA A 220 -2.50 -18.15 -11.35
C ALA A 220 -2.73 -19.39 -10.48
N ALA A 221 -2.90 -19.20 -9.16
CA ALA A 221 -3.19 -20.28 -8.20
C ALA A 221 -4.55 -20.96 -8.48
N ALA A 222 -5.52 -20.20 -8.99
CA ALA A 222 -6.81 -20.75 -9.44
C ALA A 222 -6.76 -21.45 -10.80
N GLY A 223 -5.56 -21.59 -11.42
CA GLY A 223 -5.39 -22.27 -12.70
C GLY A 223 -5.93 -21.51 -13.92
N LEU A 224 -6.13 -20.19 -13.81
CA LEU A 224 -6.66 -19.37 -14.91
C LEU A 224 -5.62 -19.10 -16.00
N GLY A 225 -4.33 -19.26 -15.70
CA GLY A 225 -3.26 -19.03 -16.66
C GLY A 225 -1.88 -18.89 -16.01
N VAL A 226 -0.96 -18.35 -16.79
CA VAL A 226 0.40 -18.01 -16.37
C VAL A 226 0.48 -16.54 -16.06
N ALA A 227 1.02 -16.18 -14.88
CA ALA A 227 1.25 -14.81 -14.44
C ALA A 227 2.74 -14.48 -14.43
N LEU A 228 3.11 -13.30 -14.95
CA LEU A 228 4.45 -12.72 -14.75
C LEU A 228 4.41 -11.89 -13.46
N VAL A 229 5.20 -12.27 -12.48
CA VAL A 229 5.14 -11.69 -11.15
C VAL A 229 6.52 -11.37 -10.60
N ARG A 230 6.57 -10.48 -9.61
CA ARG A 230 7.78 -10.22 -8.82
C ARG A 230 7.97 -11.31 -7.78
N GLU A 231 9.22 -11.70 -7.54
CA GLU A 231 9.59 -12.82 -6.68
C GLU A 231 9.03 -12.70 -5.27
N ARG A 232 9.15 -11.53 -4.65
CA ARG A 232 8.69 -11.30 -3.27
C ARG A 232 7.19 -11.49 -3.07
N PHE A 233 6.40 -11.31 -4.11
CA PHE A 233 4.94 -11.52 -4.02
C PHE A 233 4.53 -12.99 -4.04
N VAL A 234 5.43 -13.89 -4.40
CA VAL A 234 5.09 -15.31 -4.59
C VAL A 234 5.85 -16.27 -3.69
N THR A 235 6.86 -15.82 -2.97
CA THR A 235 7.68 -16.69 -2.10
C THR A 235 6.81 -17.56 -1.19
N ASN A 236 5.84 -16.97 -0.52
CA ASN A 236 4.92 -17.70 0.35
C ASN A 236 3.98 -18.65 -0.44
N ALA A 237 3.44 -18.22 -1.57
CA ALA A 237 2.55 -19.03 -2.39
C ALA A 237 3.29 -20.25 -3.00
N VAL A 238 4.56 -20.08 -3.37
CA VAL A 238 5.43 -21.17 -3.83
C VAL A 238 5.75 -22.13 -2.68
N ALA A 239 6.13 -21.62 -1.51
CA ALA A 239 6.41 -22.45 -0.34
C ALA A 239 5.21 -23.28 0.09
N MET A 240 4.00 -22.76 -0.05
CA MET A 240 2.73 -23.46 0.21
C MET A 240 2.28 -24.38 -0.94
N GLY A 241 3.03 -24.45 -2.05
CA GLY A 241 2.67 -25.27 -3.21
C GLY A 241 1.45 -24.79 -4.00
N ARG A 242 0.97 -23.55 -3.76
CA ARG A 242 -0.20 -22.98 -4.45
C ARG A 242 0.11 -22.64 -5.90
N VAL A 243 1.34 -22.24 -6.17
CA VAL A 243 1.88 -21.96 -7.50
C VAL A 243 3.29 -22.51 -7.60
N VAL A 244 3.75 -22.70 -8.82
CA VAL A 244 5.13 -23.09 -9.12
C VAL A 244 5.78 -22.08 -10.06
N ARG A 245 7.07 -21.83 -9.86
CA ARG A 245 7.90 -21.13 -10.83
C ARG A 245 8.07 -22.02 -12.05
N LEU A 246 7.86 -21.46 -13.25
CA LEU A 246 7.85 -22.26 -14.48
C LEU A 246 9.25 -22.44 -15.07
N PHE A 247 10.11 -21.41 -15.02
CA PHE A 247 11.40 -21.41 -15.70
C PHE A 247 12.48 -20.76 -14.82
N ASP A 248 13.74 -21.11 -15.10
CA ASP A 248 14.92 -20.52 -14.42
C ASP A 248 15.19 -19.07 -14.83
N VAL A 249 14.68 -18.64 -15.99
CA VAL A 249 14.85 -17.28 -16.47
C VAL A 249 14.13 -16.32 -15.56
N ALA A 250 14.88 -15.45 -14.88
CA ALA A 250 14.38 -14.34 -14.09
C ALA A 250 14.90 -13.02 -14.68
N LEU A 251 14.00 -12.05 -14.84
CA LEU A 251 14.35 -10.72 -15.31
C LEU A 251 14.61 -9.82 -14.09
N PRO A 252 15.85 -9.32 -13.89
CA PRO A 252 16.10 -8.32 -12.85
C PRO A 252 15.28 -7.05 -13.11
N ASP A 253 14.71 -6.47 -12.05
CA ASP A 253 14.00 -5.21 -12.14
C ASP A 253 14.96 -4.04 -11.85
N THR A 254 14.79 -2.92 -12.53
CA THR A 254 15.57 -1.70 -12.28
C THR A 254 15.14 -1.00 -10.99
N ASN A 255 13.90 -1.21 -10.57
CA ASN A 255 13.37 -0.76 -9.30
C ASN A 255 13.79 -1.69 -8.15
N GLY A 256 13.71 -1.17 -6.94
CA GLY A 256 13.93 -1.95 -5.72
C GLY A 256 12.96 -1.55 -4.62
N TYR A 257 13.13 -2.19 -3.47
CA TYR A 257 12.38 -1.86 -2.26
C TYR A 257 13.16 -0.88 -1.40
N TYR A 258 12.42 0.06 -0.82
CA TYR A 258 12.98 1.13 0.01
C TYR A 258 12.17 1.30 1.28
N LEU A 259 12.87 1.55 2.37
CA LEU A 259 12.28 2.17 3.55
C LEU A 259 12.30 3.67 3.35
N ALA A 260 11.15 4.29 3.47
CA ALA A 260 10.95 5.72 3.28
C ALA A 260 10.44 6.35 4.57
N SER A 261 11.02 7.49 4.96
CA SER A 261 10.63 8.27 6.14
C SER A 261 10.80 9.76 5.86
N ARG A 262 10.32 10.62 6.76
CA ARG A 262 10.54 12.06 6.65
C ARG A 262 11.99 12.39 6.97
N PRO A 263 12.63 13.29 6.19
CA PRO A 263 13.98 13.74 6.48
C PRO A 263 14.06 14.42 7.85
N GLY A 264 15.05 14.04 8.67
CA GLY A 264 15.30 14.67 9.97
C GLY A 264 14.29 14.32 11.08
N GLU A 265 13.35 13.41 10.84
CA GLU A 265 12.44 12.93 11.87
C GLU A 265 13.13 11.90 12.77
N GLU A 266 13.10 12.11 14.08
CA GLU A 266 13.57 11.12 15.06
C GLU A 266 12.55 9.98 15.13
N LEU A 267 13.01 8.77 14.81
CA LEU A 267 12.19 7.57 14.90
C LEU A 267 12.10 7.09 16.36
N SER A 268 10.94 6.60 16.77
CA SER A 268 10.79 5.93 18.06
C SER A 268 11.64 4.66 18.11
N GLN A 269 11.99 4.19 19.31
CA GLN A 269 12.73 2.94 19.51
C GLN A 269 12.01 1.75 18.83
N ALA A 270 10.69 1.66 18.95
CA ALA A 270 9.87 0.64 18.27
C ALA A 270 10.00 0.70 16.74
N CYS A 271 10.05 1.92 16.16
CA CYS A 271 10.23 2.10 14.73
C CYS A 271 11.66 1.71 14.29
N VAL A 272 12.67 1.99 15.09
CA VAL A 272 14.06 1.57 14.83
C VAL A 272 14.17 0.04 14.84
N GLU A 273 13.55 -0.64 15.81
CA GLU A 273 13.53 -2.10 15.91
C GLU A 273 12.79 -2.73 14.73
N PHE A 274 11.63 -2.18 14.36
CA PHE A 274 10.85 -2.64 13.21
C PHE A 274 11.62 -2.44 11.89
N ARG A 275 12.30 -1.31 11.73
CA ARG A 275 13.14 -1.03 10.56
C ARG A 275 14.33 -2.02 10.46
N ALA A 276 14.97 -2.36 11.57
CA ALA A 276 16.05 -3.34 11.61
C ALA A 276 15.55 -4.74 11.23
N TRP A 277 14.38 -5.14 11.73
CA TRP A 277 13.73 -6.39 11.38
C TRP A 277 13.37 -6.44 9.89
N LEU A 278 12.75 -5.38 9.33
CA LEU A 278 12.41 -5.31 7.91
C LEU A 278 13.64 -5.47 7.00
N ARG A 279 14.78 -4.86 7.36
CA ARG A 279 16.04 -5.05 6.59
C ARG A 279 16.44 -6.51 6.56
N LYS A 280 16.49 -7.14 7.75
CA LYS A 280 16.86 -8.55 7.87
C LYS A 280 15.97 -9.45 7.04
N GLU A 281 14.66 -9.25 7.09
CA GLU A 281 13.69 -10.03 6.29
C GLU A 281 13.88 -9.80 4.78
N MET A 282 14.19 -8.58 4.37
CA MET A 282 14.45 -8.25 2.96
C MET A 282 15.80 -8.79 2.44
N GLU A 283 16.81 -8.91 3.31
CA GLU A 283 18.14 -9.46 2.95
C GLU A 283 18.17 -10.98 2.91
N LEU A 284 17.31 -11.66 3.69
CA LEU A 284 17.24 -13.13 3.73
C LEU A 284 16.64 -13.75 2.47
N GLU A 285 16.00 -12.96 1.62
CA GLU A 285 15.48 -13.40 0.34
C GLU A 285 16.40 -12.93 -0.80
N PRO A 286 16.87 -13.85 -1.66
CA PRO A 286 17.77 -13.55 -2.77
C PRO A 286 17.11 -12.67 -3.84
#